data_c53ecce4075cdd11ec653c2d35d620d1
#
_entry.id   c53ecce4075cdd11ec653c2d35d620d1
#
_cell.length_a   1.000
_cell.length_b   1.000
_cell.length_c   1.000
_cell.angle_alpha   90.00
_cell.angle_beta   90.00
_cell.angle_gamma   90.00
#
_symmetry.space_group_name_H-M   'P 1'
#
loop_
_entity.id
_entity.type
_entity.pdbx_description
1 polymer ?
#
loop_
_entity_poly.entity_id
_entity_poly.type
_entity_poly.pdbx_seq_one_letter_code
_entity_poly.pdbx_strand_id
1 'polypeptide(L)' 'MARTNDPHSATSQFFINLKDNDFLNHTSESPAGWGYAVFGKLVEGEDVIDAIAAVKTGNHGHHGDVPLEPVTIIKATVE' A
#
# COMPACT_ATOMS: atom_id res chain seq x y z
N MET A 1 -2.99 5.45 -1.19
CA MET A 1 -4.19 5.02 -0.46
C MET A 1 -4.85 3.87 -1.17
N ALA A 2 -5.16 2.82 -0.45
CA ALA A 2 -5.94 1.71 -1.02
C ALA A 2 -7.41 2.13 -1.21
N ARG A 3 -8.06 1.59 -2.21
CA ARG A 3 -9.45 1.88 -2.53
C ARG A 3 -10.10 0.71 -3.28
N THR A 4 -11.42 0.75 -3.41
CA THR A 4 -12.15 -0.14 -4.30
C THR A 4 -12.12 0.42 -5.74
N ASN A 5 -12.91 -0.14 -6.64
CA ASN A 5 -13.06 0.38 -8.01
C ASN A 5 -13.68 1.79 -8.04
N ASP A 6 -14.36 2.21 -6.97
CA ASP A 6 -14.80 3.59 -6.82
C ASP A 6 -13.59 4.49 -6.52
N PRO A 7 -13.25 5.46 -7.36
CA PRO A 7 -12.08 6.30 -7.17
C PRO A 7 -12.12 7.16 -5.91
N HIS A 8 -13.30 7.34 -5.31
CA HIS A 8 -13.49 8.15 -4.10
C HIS A 8 -13.78 7.32 -2.85
N SER A 9 -13.44 6.02 -2.86
CA SER A 9 -13.73 5.10 -1.76
C SER A 9 -12.60 4.92 -0.75
N ALA A 10 -11.45 5.55 -0.95
CA ALA A 10 -10.32 5.44 -0.03
C ALA A 10 -10.67 6.00 1.34
N THR A 11 -10.28 5.30 2.39
CA THR A 11 -10.50 5.71 3.78
C THR A 11 -9.19 5.68 4.58
N SER A 12 -8.88 4.57 5.21
CA SER A 12 -7.75 4.49 6.16
C SER A 12 -6.66 3.49 5.75
N GLN A 13 -6.87 2.71 4.72
CA GLN A 13 -5.89 1.73 4.28
C GLN A 13 -4.92 2.34 3.28
N PHE A 14 -3.65 2.01 3.42
CA PHE A 14 -2.61 2.48 2.50
C PHE A 14 -1.65 1.35 2.16
N PHE A 15 -0.86 1.57 1.12
CA PHE A 15 0.20 0.66 0.74
C PHE A 15 1.48 1.43 0.44
N ILE A 16 2.59 0.72 0.43
CA ILE A 16 3.90 1.29 0.12
C ILE A 16 4.40 0.66 -1.18
N ASN A 17 4.69 1.50 -2.18
CA ASN A 17 5.27 1.05 -3.43
C ASN A 17 6.73 0.64 -3.22
N LEU A 18 7.08 -0.55 -3.68
CA LEU A 18 8.45 -1.07 -3.61
C LEU A 18 9.29 -0.67 -4.82
N LYS A 19 8.65 -0.17 -5.86
CA LYS A 19 9.26 0.26 -7.12
C LYS A 19 8.37 1.29 -7.79
N ASP A 20 8.85 1.89 -8.87
CA ASP A 20 8.03 2.77 -9.69
C ASP A 20 6.92 1.97 -10.38
N ASN A 21 5.69 2.31 -10.07
CA ASN A 21 4.49 1.69 -10.63
C ASN A 21 3.67 2.78 -11.34
N ASP A 22 4.17 3.25 -12.48
CA ASP A 22 3.57 4.38 -13.21
C ASP A 22 2.12 4.12 -13.62
N PHE A 23 1.74 2.86 -13.81
CA PHE A 23 0.37 2.48 -14.13
C PHE A 23 -0.64 2.80 -13.01
N LEU A 24 -0.16 3.09 -11.80
CA LEU A 24 -1.00 3.49 -10.67
C LEU A 24 -1.25 4.99 -10.62
N ASN A 25 -0.59 5.76 -11.48
CA ASN A 25 -0.76 7.21 -11.54
C ASN A 25 -2.08 7.59 -12.20
N HIS A 26 -2.59 8.75 -11.82
CA HIS A 26 -3.78 9.34 -12.46
C HIS A 26 -3.49 9.65 -13.94
N THR A 27 -4.33 9.14 -14.81
CA THR A 27 -4.24 9.39 -16.25
C THR A 27 -5.53 9.98 -16.84
N SER A 28 -6.67 9.68 -16.23
CA SER A 28 -7.97 10.16 -16.70
C SER A 28 -9.03 10.00 -15.62
N GLU A 29 -10.18 10.64 -15.80
CA GLU A 29 -11.32 10.51 -14.90
C GLU A 29 -12.18 9.28 -15.23
N SER A 30 -11.54 8.11 -15.29
CA SER A 30 -12.19 6.81 -15.49
C SER A 30 -11.76 5.85 -14.40
N PRO A 31 -12.49 4.78 -14.10
CA PRO A 31 -12.13 3.84 -13.02
C PRO A 31 -10.70 3.31 -13.12
N ALA A 32 -10.23 3.01 -14.33
CA ALA A 32 -8.86 2.53 -14.55
C ALA A 32 -7.83 3.68 -14.56
N GLY A 33 -8.25 4.90 -14.88
CA GLY A 33 -7.35 6.04 -15.06
C GLY A 33 -7.19 6.93 -13.84
N TRP A 34 -8.08 6.87 -12.84
CA TRP A 34 -7.98 7.71 -11.63
C TRP A 34 -6.70 7.46 -10.85
N GLY A 35 -6.20 6.22 -10.84
CA GLY A 35 -5.03 5.86 -10.07
C GLY A 35 -5.28 5.86 -8.58
N TYR A 36 -4.23 6.11 -7.81
CA TYR A 36 -4.25 6.08 -6.35
C TYR A 36 -3.66 7.36 -5.78
N ALA A 37 -4.25 7.84 -4.68
CA ALA A 37 -3.76 9.04 -4.02
C ALA A 37 -2.41 8.78 -3.35
N VAL A 38 -1.46 9.68 -3.59
CA VAL A 38 -0.14 9.69 -2.94
C VAL A 38 -0.17 10.77 -1.87
N PHE A 39 0.10 10.39 -0.63
CA PHE A 39 0.07 11.33 0.50
C PHE A 39 1.41 11.46 1.21
N GLY A 40 2.39 10.66 0.83
CA GLY A 40 3.69 10.69 1.48
C GLY A 40 4.73 9.85 0.76
N LYS A 41 5.93 9.88 1.28
CA LYS A 41 7.05 9.08 0.79
C LYS A 41 7.87 8.55 1.94
N LEU A 42 8.59 7.45 1.70
CA LEU A 42 9.53 6.90 2.66
C LEU A 42 10.77 7.81 2.72
N VAL A 43 11.16 8.25 3.90
CA VAL A 43 12.34 9.09 4.10
C VAL A 43 13.51 8.35 4.74
N GLU A 44 13.22 7.28 5.48
CA GLU A 44 14.23 6.38 6.06
C GLU A 44 13.58 5.01 6.35
N GLY A 45 14.40 3.98 6.59
CA GLY A 45 13.89 2.66 6.91
C GLY A 45 13.69 1.76 5.69
N GLU A 46 14.38 1.99 4.57
CA GLU A 46 14.30 1.13 3.39
C GLU A 46 14.63 -0.32 3.70
N ASP A 47 15.58 -0.57 4.60
CA ASP A 47 15.95 -1.91 5.05
C ASP A 47 14.80 -2.61 5.77
N VAL A 48 14.00 -1.87 6.54
CA VAL A 48 12.80 -2.38 7.21
C VAL A 48 11.74 -2.76 6.18
N ILE A 49 11.50 -1.91 5.19
CA ILE A 49 10.54 -2.18 4.11
C ILE A 49 10.97 -3.39 3.30
N ASP A 50 12.24 -3.52 2.97
CA ASP A 50 12.77 -4.69 2.26
C ASP A 50 12.59 -5.97 3.08
N ALA A 51 12.79 -5.92 4.39
CA ALA A 51 12.56 -7.04 5.29
C ALA A 51 11.08 -7.45 5.31
N ILE A 52 10.17 -6.49 5.34
CA ILE A 52 8.73 -6.75 5.29
C ILE A 52 8.34 -7.39 3.96
N ALA A 53 8.90 -6.91 2.85
CA ALA A 53 8.63 -7.47 1.53
C ALA A 53 9.11 -8.93 1.39
N ALA A 54 10.08 -9.33 2.18
CA ALA A 54 10.67 -10.67 2.12
C ALA A 54 10.01 -11.68 3.09
N VAL A 55 9.07 -11.27 3.92
CA VAL A 55 8.42 -12.20 4.87
C VAL A 55 7.61 -13.26 4.14
N LYS A 56 7.49 -14.43 4.76
CA LYS A 56 6.66 -15.51 4.25
C LYS A 56 5.18 -15.11 4.34
N THR A 57 4.45 -15.40 3.28
CA THR A 57 3.03 -15.06 3.17
C THR A 57 2.21 -16.31 2.86
N GLY A 58 0.91 -16.20 3.05
CA GLY A 58 -0.04 -17.24 2.72
C GLY A 58 -1.43 -16.64 2.53
N ASN A 59 -2.41 -17.49 2.30
CA ASN A 59 -3.80 -17.05 2.17
C ASN A 59 -4.46 -17.00 3.55
N HIS A 60 -5.26 -15.96 3.77
CA HIS A 60 -6.08 -15.82 4.95
C HIS A 60 -7.48 -15.33 4.53
N GLY A 61 -8.46 -16.21 4.59
CA GLY A 61 -9.80 -15.92 4.10
C GLY A 61 -9.79 -15.62 2.60
N HIS A 62 -10.25 -14.44 2.22
CA HIS A 62 -10.28 -13.97 0.84
C HIS A 62 -8.99 -13.26 0.40
N HIS A 63 -8.02 -13.13 1.29
CA HIS A 63 -6.80 -12.39 1.04
C HIS A 63 -5.66 -13.32 0.69
N GLY A 64 -4.93 -13.00 -0.39
CA GLY A 64 -3.66 -13.63 -0.71
C GLY A 64 -2.50 -12.79 -0.19
N ASP A 65 -1.32 -13.39 -0.15
CA ASP A 65 -0.08 -12.72 0.25
C ASP A 65 -0.12 -12.05 1.62
N VAL A 66 -0.84 -12.67 2.56
CA VAL A 66 -0.89 -12.21 3.95
C VAL A 66 0.32 -12.75 4.68
N PRO A 67 1.10 -11.90 5.41
CA PRO A 67 2.22 -12.37 6.22
C PRO A 67 1.77 -13.45 7.21
N LEU A 68 2.53 -14.55 7.30
CA LEU A 68 2.23 -15.64 8.23
C LEU A 68 2.33 -15.19 9.68
N GLU A 69 3.24 -14.27 9.97
CA GLU A 69 3.33 -13.57 11.24
C GLU A 69 2.89 -12.11 11.04
N PRO A 70 2.01 -11.57 11.89
CA PRO A 70 1.53 -10.19 11.70
C PRO A 70 2.66 -9.18 11.68
N VAL A 71 2.61 -8.26 10.71
CA VAL A 71 3.45 -7.07 10.67
C VAL A 71 2.62 -5.91 11.20
N THR A 72 3.04 -5.31 12.30
CA THR A 72 2.23 -4.35 13.05
C THR A 72 2.91 -2.99 13.09
N ILE A 73 2.14 -1.93 12.82
CA ILE A 73 2.57 -0.55 13.10
C ILE A 73 2.37 -0.32 14.60
N ILE A 74 3.48 -0.21 15.33
CA ILE A 74 3.44 -0.09 16.79
C ILE A 74 3.00 1.31 17.20
N LYS A 75 3.45 2.33 16.46
CA LYS A 75 3.20 3.73 16.80
C LYS A 75 3.27 4.60 15.55
N ALA A 76 2.41 5.60 15.50
CA ALA A 76 2.48 6.68 14.52
C ALA A 76 2.40 8.01 15.26
N THR A 77 3.23 8.97 14.87
CA THR A 77 3.28 10.29 15.50
C THR A 77 3.28 11.38 14.45
N VAL A 78 2.74 12.54 14.84
CA VAL A 78 2.80 13.77 14.04
C VAL A 78 3.98 14.59 14.53
N GLU A 79 4.83 15.00 13.60
CA GLU A 79 6.00 15.86 13.90
C GLU A 79 5.67 17.34 13.72
#